data_7e303ca248611300888ccfef5a39d220
#
_entry.id   7e303ca248611300888ccfef5a39d220
#
_cell.length_a   1.000
_cell.length_b   1.000
_cell.length_c   1.000
_cell.angle_alpha   90.00
_cell.angle_beta   90.00
_cell.angle_gamma   90.00
#
_symmetry.space_group_name_H-M   'P 1'
#
loop_
_entity.id
_entity.type
_entity.pdbx_description
1 polymer ?
#
loop_
_entity_poly.entity_id
_entity_poly.type
_entity_poly.pdbx_seq_one_letter_code
_entity_poly.pdbx_strand_id
1 'polypeptide(L)'
;MLKIIISFFFFSLLSYGQTFSLGPESSLFIETNSSVSFDGLELAPNSSHLISGPNTIDRSLVPVVVGDNSSINRVYAISSAITNYQGVVTFLYKDSELNDIEESSLVLEFLSADGIWINVTPIIDYMKNTLTYNLTDFTAVTASDGSATLTVIPIEQSPSVSVYPNPTSGVLYVVSGEPQHATLFSITGQKILETKATELNFEILPSGVYLLHLQNSKKQISTFKILRE
;
A
#
# COMPACT_ATOMS: atom_id res chain seq x y z
N MET A 1 -27.98 33.37 41.75
CA MET A 1 -28.30 32.11 41.05
C MET A 1 -27.46 32.05 39.77
N LEU A 2 -26.38 31.29 39.80
CA LEU A 2 -25.47 31.12 38.67
C LEU A 2 -25.99 29.98 37.76
N LYS A 3 -26.44 30.29 36.55
CA LYS A 3 -26.84 29.26 35.58
C LYS A 3 -25.59 28.81 34.83
N ILE A 4 -25.13 27.58 35.10
CA ILE A 4 -24.10 26.92 34.32
C ILE A 4 -24.77 26.29 33.08
N ILE A 5 -24.45 26.80 31.88
CA ILE A 5 -24.88 26.20 30.62
C ILE A 5 -23.75 25.24 30.20
N ILE A 6 -24.01 23.94 30.32
CA ILE A 6 -23.11 22.90 29.77
C ILE A 6 -23.50 22.71 28.29
N SER A 7 -22.67 23.22 27.39
CA SER A 7 -22.82 22.97 25.94
C SER A 7 -22.15 21.64 25.65
N PHE A 8 -22.95 20.63 25.29
CA PHE A 8 -22.43 19.37 24.75
C PHE A 8 -22.05 19.59 23.30
N PHE A 9 -20.75 19.69 23.03
CA PHE A 9 -20.23 19.59 21.68
C PHE A 9 -20.22 18.11 21.30
N PHE A 10 -21.12 17.70 20.40
CA PHE A 10 -21.04 16.43 19.70
C PHE A 10 -19.87 16.52 18.68
N PHE A 11 -18.72 16.00 19.06
CA PHE A 11 -17.66 15.73 18.10
C PHE A 11 -18.05 14.45 17.34
N SER A 12 -18.51 14.59 16.10
CA SER A 12 -18.58 13.46 15.19
C SER A 12 -17.14 13.03 14.87
N LEU A 13 -16.65 12.00 15.53
CA LEU A 13 -15.40 11.32 15.16
C LEU A 13 -15.64 10.69 13.78
N LEU A 14 -15.24 11.37 12.73
CA LEU A 14 -14.97 10.73 11.46
C LEU A 14 -13.86 9.70 11.74
N SER A 15 -14.19 8.42 11.67
CA SER A 15 -13.26 7.33 11.83
C SER A 15 -12.33 7.31 10.62
N TYR A 16 -11.28 8.11 10.67
CA TYR A 16 -10.14 7.92 9.78
C TYR A 16 -9.44 6.63 10.21
N GLY A 17 -8.93 5.84 9.24
CA GLY A 17 -8.13 4.67 9.53
C GLY A 17 -7.01 5.04 10.52
N GLN A 18 -6.75 4.15 11.49
CA GLN A 18 -5.67 4.39 12.44
C GLN A 18 -4.35 3.98 11.81
N THR A 19 -3.36 4.85 11.90
CA THR A 19 -2.00 4.61 11.43
C THR A 19 -1.07 4.45 12.62
N PHE A 20 -0.36 3.33 12.71
CA PHE A 20 0.82 3.20 13.54
C PHE A 20 2.06 3.58 12.71
N SER A 21 2.96 4.38 13.24
CA SER A 21 4.15 4.84 12.51
C SER A 21 5.41 4.74 13.36
N LEU A 22 6.44 4.16 12.76
CA LEU A 22 7.83 4.19 13.24
C LEU A 22 8.63 5.15 12.36
N GLY A 23 9.25 6.13 12.99
CA GLY A 23 10.16 7.06 12.31
C GLY A 23 11.49 6.40 11.88
N PRO A 24 12.31 7.11 11.09
CA PRO A 24 13.67 6.69 10.82
C PRO A 24 14.43 6.47 12.14
N GLU A 25 15.27 5.43 12.20
CA GLU A 25 16.07 5.03 13.38
C GLU A 25 15.23 4.59 14.61
N SER A 26 13.90 4.47 14.46
CA SER A 26 13.03 3.90 15.48
C SER A 26 12.81 2.41 15.22
N SER A 27 12.51 1.66 16.25
CA SER A 27 12.16 0.25 16.14
C SER A 27 11.16 -0.16 17.21
N LEU A 28 10.36 -1.15 16.89
CA LEU A 28 9.47 -1.84 17.82
C LEU A 28 10.02 -3.25 18.06
N PHE A 29 10.35 -3.56 19.29
CA PHE A 29 10.79 -4.88 19.70
C PHE A 29 9.65 -5.62 20.40
N ILE A 30 9.36 -6.82 19.92
CA ILE A 30 8.33 -7.71 20.50
C ILE A 30 9.06 -8.91 21.07
N GLU A 31 9.00 -9.10 22.39
CA GLU A 31 9.63 -10.23 23.04
C GLU A 31 8.92 -11.54 22.77
N THR A 32 9.63 -12.65 22.90
CA THR A 32 9.03 -13.99 22.88
C THR A 32 7.93 -14.10 23.94
N ASN A 33 6.81 -14.74 23.59
CA ASN A 33 5.59 -14.86 24.40
C ASN A 33 4.90 -13.52 24.73
N SER A 34 5.20 -12.47 23.99
CA SER A 34 4.49 -11.19 24.02
C SER A 34 3.77 -10.95 22.70
N SER A 35 2.78 -10.08 22.71
CA SER A 35 2.10 -9.63 21.50
C SER A 35 1.95 -8.12 21.47
N VAL A 36 1.74 -7.59 20.29
CA VAL A 36 1.39 -6.18 20.08
C VAL A 36 0.19 -6.11 19.14
N SER A 37 -0.76 -5.23 19.44
CA SER A 37 -1.95 -5.04 18.64
C SER A 37 -1.96 -3.65 18.01
N PHE A 38 -2.27 -3.62 16.71
CA PHE A 38 -2.42 -2.42 15.89
C PHE A 38 -3.88 -2.31 15.42
N ASP A 39 -4.75 -1.80 16.27
CA ASP A 39 -6.17 -1.58 15.98
C ASP A 39 -6.90 -2.84 15.45
N GLY A 40 -6.59 -4.00 16.04
CA GLY A 40 -7.21 -5.28 15.70
C GLY A 40 -6.35 -6.21 14.83
N LEU A 41 -5.16 -5.81 14.43
CA LEU A 41 -4.13 -6.72 13.94
C LEU A 41 -3.15 -7.00 15.06
N GLU A 42 -3.14 -8.20 15.60
CA GLU A 42 -2.22 -8.61 16.66
C GLU A 42 -1.11 -9.49 16.10
N LEU A 43 0.11 -9.17 16.47
CA LEU A 43 1.32 -9.91 16.12
C LEU A 43 1.90 -10.56 17.38
N ALA A 44 2.00 -11.87 17.38
CA ALA A 44 2.60 -12.68 18.46
C ALA A 44 3.71 -13.57 17.88
N PRO A 45 4.96 -13.09 17.81
CA PRO A 45 6.06 -13.82 17.21
C PRO A 45 6.46 -15.03 18.06
N ASN A 46 6.86 -16.13 17.39
CA ASN A 46 7.34 -17.35 18.04
C ASN A 46 8.72 -17.17 18.71
N SER A 47 9.47 -16.18 18.25
CA SER A 47 10.75 -15.72 18.84
C SER A 47 10.77 -14.19 18.82
N SER A 48 11.59 -13.59 19.66
CA SER A 48 11.71 -12.12 19.70
C SER A 48 11.91 -11.53 18.33
N HIS A 49 11.11 -10.52 17.99
CA HIS A 49 11.06 -9.91 16.66
C HIS A 49 11.23 -8.38 16.73
N LEU A 50 11.95 -7.83 15.75
CA LEU A 50 12.21 -6.41 15.63
C LEU A 50 11.58 -5.87 14.33
N ILE A 51 10.67 -4.92 14.47
CA ILE A 51 10.15 -4.14 13.34
C ILE A 51 10.93 -2.83 13.29
N SER A 52 11.70 -2.61 12.23
CA SER A 52 12.50 -1.40 12.06
C SER A 52 11.73 -0.32 11.29
N GLY A 53 11.99 0.93 11.63
CA GLY A 53 11.51 2.09 10.86
C GLY A 53 12.53 2.54 9.78
N PRO A 54 12.07 3.38 8.83
CA PRO A 54 10.71 3.91 8.76
C PRO A 54 9.70 2.86 8.33
N ASN A 55 8.60 2.75 9.05
CA ASN A 55 7.51 1.81 8.72
C ASN A 55 6.17 2.35 9.21
N THR A 56 5.10 2.05 8.48
CA THR A 56 3.72 2.33 8.89
C THR A 56 2.87 1.09 8.79
N ILE A 57 1.92 0.96 9.69
CA ILE A 57 0.83 -0.02 9.62
C ILE A 57 -0.45 0.78 9.57
N ASP A 58 -1.10 0.78 8.40
CA ASP A 58 -2.29 1.55 8.12
C ASP A 58 -3.50 0.62 8.03
N ARG A 59 -4.57 0.92 8.77
CA ARG A 59 -5.85 0.24 8.61
C ARG A 59 -6.76 1.04 7.69
N SER A 60 -7.23 0.40 6.61
CA SER A 60 -8.22 0.93 5.67
C SER A 60 -9.56 0.21 5.83
N LEU A 61 -10.65 0.93 5.61
CA LEU A 61 -12.01 0.38 5.45
C LEU A 61 -12.39 0.20 3.96
N VAL A 62 -11.46 0.49 3.06
CA VAL A 62 -11.64 0.27 1.62
C VAL A 62 -11.17 -1.14 1.30
N PRO A 63 -12.05 -1.99 0.77
CA PRO A 63 -11.68 -3.35 0.43
C PRO A 63 -10.65 -3.38 -0.69
N VAL A 64 -9.83 -4.42 -0.71
CA VAL A 64 -8.94 -4.73 -1.83
C VAL A 64 -9.77 -5.48 -2.87
N VAL A 65 -9.79 -4.96 -4.09
CA VAL A 65 -10.47 -5.59 -5.22
C VAL A 65 -9.44 -6.23 -6.12
N VAL A 66 -9.62 -7.53 -6.41
CA VAL A 66 -8.75 -8.28 -7.31
C VAL A 66 -9.64 -9.07 -8.28
N GLY A 67 -9.65 -8.67 -9.54
CA GLY A 67 -10.59 -9.19 -10.50
C GLY A 67 -12.03 -8.85 -10.13
N ASP A 68 -12.91 -9.85 -10.08
CA ASP A 68 -14.31 -9.68 -9.70
C ASP A 68 -14.58 -9.86 -8.20
N ASN A 69 -13.55 -10.12 -7.40
CA ASN A 69 -13.65 -10.43 -5.98
C ASN A 69 -13.18 -9.26 -5.12
N SER A 70 -13.80 -9.13 -3.95
CA SER A 70 -13.53 -8.07 -3.01
C SER A 70 -13.24 -8.66 -1.62
N SER A 71 -12.30 -8.07 -0.91
CA SER A 71 -12.08 -8.40 0.50
C SER A 71 -13.17 -7.81 1.39
N ILE A 72 -13.17 -8.15 2.68
CA ILE A 72 -13.94 -7.41 3.68
C ILE A 72 -13.45 -5.95 3.79
N ASN A 73 -14.24 -5.09 4.41
CA ASN A 73 -13.93 -3.66 4.62
C ASN A 73 -12.94 -3.45 5.78
N ARG A 74 -11.88 -4.28 5.80
CA ARG A 74 -10.77 -4.14 6.73
C ARG A 74 -9.49 -4.66 6.08
N VAL A 75 -8.56 -3.76 5.81
CA VAL A 75 -7.26 -4.06 5.19
C VAL A 75 -6.18 -3.40 6.01
N TYR A 76 -5.14 -4.14 6.36
CA TYR A 76 -3.91 -3.58 6.93
C TYR A 76 -2.85 -3.56 5.84
N ALA A 77 -2.29 -2.37 5.59
CA ALA A 77 -1.17 -2.17 4.69
C ALA A 77 0.07 -1.75 5.49
N ILE A 78 1.21 -2.33 5.15
CA ILE A 78 2.48 -2.12 5.84
C ILE A 78 3.46 -1.55 4.83
N SER A 79 3.99 -0.36 5.11
CA SER A 79 4.82 0.37 4.13
C SER A 79 6.18 -0.28 3.86
N SER A 80 6.70 -1.04 4.81
CA SER A 80 7.91 -1.85 4.65
C SER A 80 7.62 -3.26 5.17
N ALA A 81 7.90 -4.27 4.37
CA ALA A 81 7.61 -5.67 4.70
C ALA A 81 8.10 -6.03 6.11
N ILE A 82 7.26 -6.71 6.88
CA ILE A 82 7.69 -7.37 8.11
C ILE A 82 8.41 -8.64 7.68
N THR A 83 9.74 -8.60 7.67
CA THR A 83 10.61 -9.67 7.19
C THR A 83 11.20 -10.47 8.34
N ASN A 84 11.53 -11.74 8.09
CA ASN A 84 12.00 -12.69 9.11
C ASN A 84 11.00 -12.87 10.27
N TYR A 85 9.73 -12.56 10.03
CA TYR A 85 8.66 -12.84 10.96
C TYR A 85 8.27 -14.32 10.89
N GLN A 86 8.05 -14.90 12.04
CA GLN A 86 7.41 -16.21 12.20
C GLN A 86 6.59 -16.14 13.47
N GLY A 87 5.27 -16.20 13.34
CA GLY A 87 4.43 -16.09 14.50
C GLY A 87 2.94 -16.09 14.19
N VAL A 88 2.16 -16.11 15.25
CA VAL A 88 0.72 -16.02 15.16
C VAL A 88 0.31 -14.59 14.83
N VAL A 89 -0.55 -14.46 13.83
CA VAL A 89 -1.26 -13.23 13.52
C VAL A 89 -2.72 -13.44 13.84
N THR A 90 -3.30 -12.53 14.64
CA THR A 90 -4.73 -12.51 14.93
C THR A 90 -5.32 -11.27 14.25
N PHE A 91 -6.26 -11.50 13.36
CA PHE A 91 -6.97 -10.48 12.62
C PHE A 91 -8.39 -10.36 13.17
N LEU A 92 -8.70 -9.23 13.81
CA LEU A 92 -10.02 -8.90 14.32
C LEU A 92 -10.83 -8.21 13.23
N TYR A 93 -12.08 -8.58 13.04
CA TYR A 93 -13.04 -7.92 12.16
C TYR A 93 -14.31 -7.54 12.90
N LYS A 94 -15.22 -6.83 12.25
CA LYS A 94 -16.57 -6.55 12.73
C LYS A 94 -17.59 -7.05 11.72
N ASP A 95 -18.76 -7.45 12.19
CA ASP A 95 -19.86 -7.90 11.30
C ASP A 95 -20.19 -6.85 10.23
N SER A 96 -20.13 -5.57 10.58
CA SER A 96 -20.35 -4.44 9.66
C SER A 96 -19.24 -4.27 8.60
N GLU A 97 -18.15 -5.00 8.71
CA GLU A 97 -17.01 -4.94 7.79
C GLU A 97 -16.97 -6.14 6.81
N LEU A 98 -17.88 -7.09 6.95
CA LEU A 98 -17.89 -8.34 6.16
C LEU A 98 -18.12 -8.13 4.65
N ASN A 99 -18.63 -6.96 4.22
CA ASN A 99 -18.80 -6.63 2.80
C ASN A 99 -19.61 -7.67 2.02
N ASP A 100 -20.75 -8.11 2.62
CA ASP A 100 -21.65 -9.15 2.11
C ASP A 100 -21.02 -10.57 2.01
N ILE A 101 -19.85 -10.78 2.60
CA ILE A 101 -19.21 -12.09 2.68
C ILE A 101 -19.74 -12.86 3.89
N GLU A 102 -20.11 -14.12 3.65
CA GLU A 102 -20.53 -15.04 4.73
C GLU A 102 -19.34 -15.34 5.66
N GLU A 103 -19.51 -15.12 6.95
CA GLU A 103 -18.48 -15.28 7.97
C GLU A 103 -17.85 -16.69 7.96
N SER A 104 -18.66 -17.72 7.67
CA SER A 104 -18.21 -19.12 7.59
C SER A 104 -17.31 -19.41 6.39
N SER A 105 -17.27 -18.52 5.39
CA SER A 105 -16.43 -18.67 4.19
C SER A 105 -15.12 -17.88 4.28
N LEU A 106 -14.91 -17.14 5.38
CA LEU A 106 -13.73 -16.29 5.51
C LEU A 106 -12.43 -17.09 5.47
N VAL A 107 -11.53 -16.65 4.61
CA VAL A 107 -10.11 -17.00 4.61
C VAL A 107 -9.27 -15.77 4.94
N LEU A 108 -8.10 -15.99 5.50
CA LEU A 108 -7.15 -14.90 5.71
C LEU A 108 -6.29 -14.74 4.44
N GLU A 109 -6.15 -13.50 4.01
CA GLU A 109 -5.35 -13.12 2.85
C GLU A 109 -4.16 -12.28 3.30
N PHE A 110 -2.98 -12.64 2.88
CA PHE A 110 -1.80 -11.82 3.14
C PHE A 110 -0.97 -11.59 1.87
N LEU A 111 -0.41 -10.40 1.76
CA LEU A 111 0.46 -10.01 0.66
C LEU A 111 1.90 -10.33 1.05
N SER A 112 2.55 -11.20 0.31
CA SER A 112 3.96 -11.52 0.50
C SER A 112 4.87 -10.33 0.14
N ALA A 113 6.12 -10.38 0.54
CA ALA A 113 7.12 -9.37 0.16
C ALA A 113 7.33 -9.28 -1.37
N ASP A 114 7.06 -10.36 -2.10
CA ASP A 114 7.13 -10.42 -3.56
C ASP A 114 5.88 -9.82 -4.25
N GLY A 115 4.93 -9.30 -3.48
CA GLY A 115 3.72 -8.70 -4.01
C GLY A 115 2.65 -9.72 -4.45
N ILE A 116 2.71 -10.96 -3.95
CA ILE A 116 1.74 -12.02 -4.26
C ILE A 116 0.78 -12.17 -3.08
N TRP A 117 -0.52 -12.08 -3.35
CA TRP A 117 -1.55 -12.43 -2.37
C TRP A 117 -1.62 -13.94 -2.20
N ILE A 118 -1.65 -14.37 -0.96
CA ILE A 118 -1.73 -15.78 -0.57
C ILE A 118 -2.91 -15.93 0.37
N ASN A 119 -3.83 -16.84 0.05
CA ASN A 119 -4.92 -17.19 0.94
C ASN A 119 -4.53 -18.40 1.80
N VAL A 120 -5.01 -18.39 3.02
CA VAL A 120 -4.84 -19.47 3.97
C VAL A 120 -6.12 -19.69 4.77
N THR A 121 -6.36 -20.92 5.18
CA THR A 121 -7.49 -21.27 6.04
C THR A 121 -7.14 -20.94 7.49
N PRO A 122 -7.72 -19.90 8.10
CA PRO A 122 -7.43 -19.53 9.48
C PRO A 122 -8.20 -20.40 10.47
N ILE A 123 -7.83 -20.32 11.74
CA ILE A 123 -8.71 -20.68 12.83
C ILE A 123 -9.66 -19.51 13.06
N ILE A 124 -10.97 -19.75 12.97
CA ILE A 124 -12.01 -18.73 13.13
C ILE A 124 -12.64 -18.85 14.51
N ASP A 125 -12.68 -17.76 15.25
CA ASP A 125 -13.47 -17.62 16.49
C ASP A 125 -14.62 -16.64 16.23
N TYR A 126 -15.79 -17.16 15.91
CA TYR A 126 -16.99 -16.37 15.59
C TYR A 126 -17.52 -15.55 16.80
N MET A 127 -17.20 -15.98 18.03
CA MET A 127 -17.62 -15.25 19.24
C MET A 127 -16.80 -13.97 19.46
N LYS A 128 -15.57 -13.97 18.97
CA LYS A 128 -14.63 -12.86 19.08
C LYS A 128 -14.41 -12.12 17.76
N ASN A 129 -14.97 -12.64 16.67
CA ASN A 129 -14.75 -12.16 15.31
C ASN A 129 -13.25 -12.07 14.99
N THR A 130 -12.53 -13.17 15.16
CA THR A 130 -11.10 -13.24 14.91
C THR A 130 -10.73 -14.38 13.97
N LEU A 131 -9.77 -14.08 13.10
CA LEU A 131 -9.08 -15.04 12.24
C LEU A 131 -7.63 -15.14 12.71
N THR A 132 -7.18 -16.36 13.00
CA THR A 132 -5.85 -16.59 13.53
C THR A 132 -5.08 -17.57 12.65
N TYR A 133 -3.84 -17.21 12.31
CA TYR A 133 -2.95 -18.05 11.50
C TYR A 133 -1.48 -17.78 11.81
N ASN A 134 -0.62 -18.79 11.59
CA ASN A 134 0.84 -18.61 11.64
C ASN A 134 1.31 -18.03 10.30
N LEU A 135 1.70 -16.76 10.30
CA LEU A 135 2.27 -16.12 9.13
C LEU A 135 3.80 -16.07 9.19
N THR A 136 4.37 -15.97 8.01
CA THR A 136 5.74 -15.54 7.76
C THR A 136 5.70 -14.12 7.17
N ASP A 137 6.75 -13.66 6.54
CA ASP A 137 6.90 -12.32 5.96
C ASP A 137 5.68 -11.83 5.19
N PHE A 138 5.22 -10.61 5.47
CA PHE A 138 4.06 -10.03 4.80
C PHE A 138 4.10 -8.48 4.76
N THR A 139 3.35 -7.91 3.81
CA THR A 139 3.22 -6.46 3.59
C THR A 139 1.78 -5.96 3.71
N ALA A 140 0.81 -6.85 3.67
CA ALA A 140 -0.60 -6.51 3.92
C ALA A 140 -1.36 -7.74 4.43
N VAL A 141 -2.47 -7.50 5.13
CA VAL A 141 -3.38 -8.55 5.63
C VAL A 141 -4.82 -8.09 5.48
N THR A 142 -5.67 -8.99 4.99
CA THR A 142 -7.13 -8.82 4.92
C THR A 142 -7.81 -10.18 5.01
N ALA A 143 -9.13 -10.23 4.78
CA ALA A 143 -9.88 -11.48 4.66
C ALA A 143 -10.82 -11.43 3.45
N SER A 144 -11.13 -12.58 2.87
CA SER A 144 -12.04 -12.74 1.75
C SER A 144 -12.86 -14.04 1.88
N ASP A 145 -13.71 -14.36 0.90
CA ASP A 145 -14.51 -15.58 0.89
C ASP A 145 -13.76 -16.82 0.34
N GLY A 146 -12.47 -16.71 0.07
CA GLY A 146 -11.64 -17.83 -0.42
C GLY A 146 -11.99 -18.36 -1.81
N SER A 147 -13.15 -18.05 -2.35
CA SER A 147 -13.53 -18.39 -3.74
C SER A 147 -12.82 -17.48 -4.73
N ALA A 148 -12.39 -16.36 -4.22
CA ALA A 148 -11.50 -15.45 -4.84
C ALA A 148 -10.07 -15.96 -4.64
N THR A 149 -9.52 -16.70 -5.59
CA THR A 149 -8.11 -16.55 -5.80
C THR A 149 -7.91 -15.05 -6.00
N LEU A 150 -7.42 -14.35 -4.98
CA LEU A 150 -6.85 -13.03 -5.17
C LEU A 150 -5.69 -13.23 -6.14
N THR A 151 -6.06 -13.44 -7.39
CA THR A 151 -5.08 -13.45 -8.45
C THR A 151 -4.56 -12.04 -8.44
N VAL A 152 -3.35 -11.85 -7.91
CA VAL A 152 -2.56 -10.74 -8.36
C VAL A 152 -2.69 -10.81 -9.86
N ILE A 153 -3.46 -9.88 -10.46
CA ILE A 153 -2.99 -9.40 -11.74
C ILE A 153 -1.58 -8.98 -11.36
N PRO A 154 -0.50 -9.70 -11.82
CA PRO A 154 0.80 -9.13 -11.64
C PRO A 154 0.57 -7.71 -12.11
N ILE A 155 0.75 -6.72 -11.23
CA ILE A 155 1.13 -5.40 -11.74
C ILE A 155 2.30 -5.85 -12.58
N GLU A 156 2.00 -6.06 -13.88
CA GLU A 156 3.04 -6.36 -14.85
C GLU A 156 4.00 -5.27 -14.49
N GLN A 157 5.14 -5.69 -13.91
CA GLN A 157 6.15 -4.74 -13.48
C GLN A 157 6.21 -3.81 -14.65
N SER A 158 5.63 -2.62 -14.47
CA SER A 158 5.61 -1.65 -15.57
C SER A 158 7.04 -1.62 -15.95
N PRO A 159 7.44 -2.10 -17.14
CA PRO A 159 8.83 -2.41 -17.43
C PRO A 159 9.59 -1.25 -16.88
N SER A 160 10.55 -1.52 -15.98
CA SER A 160 11.09 -0.52 -15.07
C SER A 160 11.58 0.66 -15.89
N VAL A 161 10.69 1.63 -16.08
CA VAL A 161 10.99 2.84 -16.85
C VAL A 161 11.75 3.75 -15.91
N SER A 162 12.95 4.10 -16.27
CA SER A 162 13.75 5.07 -15.56
C SER A 162 14.18 6.21 -16.48
N VAL A 163 14.38 7.37 -15.89
CA VAL A 163 14.81 8.58 -16.61
C VAL A 163 16.01 9.17 -15.91
N TYR A 164 17.06 9.49 -16.67
CA TYR A 164 18.27 10.10 -16.12
C TYR A 164 19.04 10.93 -17.15
N PRO A 165 19.87 11.88 -16.71
CA PRO A 165 19.98 12.37 -15.34
C PRO A 165 18.75 13.20 -14.92
N ASN A 166 18.42 13.23 -13.65
CA ASN A 166 17.41 14.11 -13.09
C ASN A 166 17.92 14.59 -11.71
N PRO A 167 18.33 15.84 -11.54
CA PRO A 167 18.23 16.96 -12.50
C PRO A 167 19.03 16.81 -13.81
N THR A 168 18.60 17.54 -14.86
CA THR A 168 19.28 17.54 -16.15
C THR A 168 19.62 18.98 -16.59
N SER A 169 20.78 19.14 -17.19
CA SER A 169 21.20 20.37 -17.87
C SER A 169 21.22 20.23 -19.40
N GLY A 170 21.02 19.02 -19.93
CA GLY A 170 21.16 18.72 -21.33
C GLY A 170 20.19 17.63 -21.80
N VAL A 171 20.70 16.47 -22.14
CA VAL A 171 19.91 15.34 -22.62
C VAL A 171 19.41 14.49 -21.47
N LEU A 172 18.11 14.17 -21.48
CA LEU A 172 17.46 13.21 -20.60
C LEU A 172 17.27 11.88 -21.34
N TYR A 173 17.69 10.80 -20.75
CA TYR A 173 17.55 9.43 -21.30
C TYR A 173 16.35 8.72 -20.66
N VAL A 174 15.59 8.06 -21.49
CA VAL A 174 14.52 7.14 -21.09
C VAL A 174 14.99 5.72 -21.27
N VAL A 175 15.14 4.98 -20.16
CA VAL A 175 15.49 3.56 -20.18
C VAL A 175 14.26 2.73 -19.88
N SER A 176 13.87 1.89 -20.81
CA SER A 176 12.71 1.03 -20.72
C SER A 176 12.94 -0.25 -21.50
N GLY A 177 12.38 -1.37 -21.02
CA GLY A 177 12.37 -2.66 -21.72
C GLY A 177 11.42 -2.70 -22.92
N GLU A 178 10.58 -1.67 -23.14
CA GLU A 178 9.65 -1.55 -24.26
C GLU A 178 9.56 -0.11 -24.78
N PRO A 179 9.11 0.08 -26.06
CA PRO A 179 8.96 1.41 -26.65
C PRO A 179 7.98 2.27 -25.83
N GLN A 180 8.37 3.51 -25.58
CA GLN A 180 7.58 4.51 -24.86
C GLN A 180 7.17 5.65 -25.78
N HIS A 181 5.99 6.19 -25.56
CA HIS A 181 5.55 7.46 -26.14
C HIS A 181 5.70 8.54 -25.06
N ALA A 182 6.65 9.44 -25.27
CA ALA A 182 7.00 10.49 -24.32
C ALA A 182 6.26 11.78 -24.65
N THR A 183 5.57 12.35 -23.64
CA THR A 183 4.96 13.67 -23.72
C THR A 183 5.45 14.52 -22.57
N LEU A 184 6.06 15.67 -22.89
CA LEU A 184 6.59 16.61 -21.91
C LEU A 184 5.62 17.78 -21.73
N PHE A 185 5.34 18.12 -20.48
CA PHE A 185 4.49 19.26 -20.11
C PHE A 185 5.24 20.24 -19.21
N SER A 186 4.89 21.52 -19.30
CA SER A 186 5.23 22.49 -18.27
C SER A 186 4.43 22.24 -17.00
N ILE A 187 4.80 22.87 -15.89
CA ILE A 187 4.03 22.82 -14.63
C ILE A 187 2.62 23.43 -14.76
N THR A 188 2.37 24.24 -15.80
CA THR A 188 1.06 24.81 -16.10
C THR A 188 0.20 23.90 -16.99
N GLY A 189 0.69 22.70 -17.33
CA GLY A 189 -0.03 21.72 -18.16
C GLY A 189 0.08 21.97 -19.67
N GLN A 190 0.89 22.95 -20.10
CA GLN A 190 1.14 23.17 -21.53
C GLN A 190 2.02 22.04 -22.09
N LYS A 191 1.58 21.39 -23.16
CA LYS A 191 2.37 20.39 -23.88
C LYS A 191 3.53 21.09 -24.63
N ILE A 192 4.75 20.65 -24.36
CA ILE A 192 6.00 21.20 -24.91
C ILE A 192 6.52 20.32 -26.03
N LEU A 193 6.54 19.00 -25.81
CA LEU A 193 7.14 18.03 -26.70
C LEU A 193 6.34 16.71 -26.66
N GLU A 194 6.29 16.04 -27.81
CA GLU A 194 5.76 14.68 -27.93
C GLU A 194 6.66 13.90 -28.88
N THR A 195 7.16 12.74 -28.44
CA THR A 195 8.13 11.94 -29.21
C THR A 195 8.11 10.47 -28.79
N LYS A 196 8.66 9.60 -29.63
CA LYS A 196 8.96 8.21 -29.32
C LYS A 196 10.47 7.98 -29.11
N ALA A 197 11.25 9.04 -29.15
CA ALA A 197 12.69 8.95 -28.92
C ALA A 197 12.98 8.60 -27.45
N THR A 198 14.05 7.88 -27.23
CA THR A 198 14.58 7.54 -25.91
C THR A 198 15.51 8.62 -25.33
N GLU A 199 15.78 9.67 -26.12
CA GLU A 199 16.60 10.80 -25.77
C GLU A 199 15.78 12.08 -25.96
N LEU A 200 15.66 12.88 -24.90
CA LEU A 200 14.96 14.16 -24.93
C LEU A 200 15.94 15.30 -24.65
N ASN A 201 16.01 16.27 -25.58
CA ASN A 201 16.90 17.41 -25.43
C ASN A 201 16.23 18.52 -24.59
N PHE A 202 16.80 18.81 -23.43
CA PHE A 202 16.38 19.86 -22.49
C PHE A 202 17.23 21.13 -22.61
N GLU A 203 18.30 21.16 -23.42
CA GLU A 203 19.19 22.32 -23.54
C GLU A 203 18.47 23.60 -23.94
N ILE A 204 17.47 23.46 -24.81
CA ILE A 204 16.68 24.58 -25.31
C ILE A 204 15.55 25.01 -24.39
N LEU A 205 15.28 24.30 -23.31
CA LEU A 205 14.20 24.59 -22.38
C LEU A 205 14.69 25.50 -21.26
N PRO A 206 13.87 26.43 -20.76
CA PRO A 206 14.21 27.22 -19.58
C PRO A 206 14.44 26.33 -18.34
N SER A 207 15.28 26.79 -17.40
CA SER A 207 15.41 26.13 -16.10
C SER A 207 14.06 26.11 -15.38
N GLY A 208 13.73 24.98 -14.77
CA GLY A 208 12.43 24.81 -14.13
C GLY A 208 12.01 23.35 -13.96
N VAL A 209 10.77 23.17 -13.55
CA VAL A 209 10.15 21.84 -13.33
C VAL A 209 9.24 21.52 -14.50
N TYR A 210 9.37 20.28 -14.97
CA TYR A 210 8.58 19.70 -16.06
C TYR A 210 7.95 18.37 -15.62
N LEU A 211 6.86 17.98 -16.27
CA LEU A 211 6.22 16.69 -16.10
C LEU A 211 6.39 15.88 -17.39
N LEU A 212 7.05 14.74 -17.29
CA LEU A 212 7.23 13.81 -18.39
C LEU A 212 6.27 12.63 -18.21
N HIS A 213 5.35 12.47 -19.15
CA HIS A 213 4.48 11.31 -19.27
C HIS A 213 5.10 10.33 -20.26
N LEU A 214 5.28 9.10 -19.83
CA LEU A 214 5.73 7.99 -20.68
C LEU A 214 4.59 6.98 -20.79
N GLN A 215 4.09 6.76 -21.99
CA GLN A 215 3.01 5.83 -22.27
C GLN A 215 3.57 4.61 -23.02
N ASN A 216 3.31 3.42 -22.49
CA ASN A 216 3.71 2.17 -23.12
C ASN A 216 2.70 1.71 -24.19
N SER A 217 3.01 0.58 -24.85
CA SER A 217 2.17 -0.05 -25.89
C SER A 217 0.78 -0.44 -25.37
N LYS A 218 0.63 -0.71 -24.07
CA LYS A 218 -0.63 -1.04 -23.39
C LYS A 218 -1.41 0.19 -22.92
N LYS A 219 -0.98 1.40 -23.29
CA LYS A 219 -1.57 2.70 -22.88
C LYS A 219 -1.44 3.02 -21.37
N GLN A 220 -0.59 2.33 -20.64
CA GLN A 220 -0.27 2.67 -19.25
C GLN A 220 0.67 3.89 -19.25
N ILE A 221 0.46 4.81 -18.31
CA ILE A 221 1.21 6.06 -18.21
C ILE A 221 2.05 6.07 -16.94
N SER A 222 3.36 6.29 -17.10
CA SER A 222 4.27 6.61 -16.01
C SER A 222 4.59 8.10 -16.03
N THR A 223 4.53 8.78 -14.89
CA THR A 223 4.78 10.22 -14.79
C THR A 223 6.02 10.50 -13.98
N PHE A 224 6.92 11.31 -14.54
CA PHE A 224 8.17 11.73 -13.91
C PHE A 224 8.22 13.25 -13.78
N LYS A 225 8.63 13.72 -12.62
CA LYS A 225 8.98 15.11 -12.38
C LYS A 225 10.44 15.30 -12.77
N ILE A 226 10.72 16.17 -13.74
CA ILE A 226 12.06 16.47 -14.23
C ILE A 226 12.45 17.87 -13.78
N LEU A 227 13.62 18.02 -13.20
CA LEU A 227 14.21 19.29 -12.86
C LEU A 227 15.24 19.66 -13.93
N ARG A 228 15.03 20.79 -14.63
CA ARG A 228 15.97 21.39 -15.59
C ARG A 228 16.76 22.49 -14.86
N GLU A 229 18.07 22.32 -14.77
CA GLU A 229 19.01 23.31 -14.22
C GLU A 229 19.52 24.30 -15.27
#